data_76ee1066831a23994d702bb41b1a173f
#
_entry.id   76ee1066831a23994d702bb41b1a173f
#
_cell.length_a   1.000
_cell.length_b   1.000
_cell.length_c   1.000
_cell.angle_alpha   90.00
_cell.angle_beta   90.00
_cell.angle_gamma   90.00
#
_symmetry.space_group_name_H-M   'P 1'
#
loop_
_entity.id
_entity.type
_entity.pdbx_description
1 polymer ?
#
loop_
_entity_poly.entity_id
_entity_poly.type
_entity_poly.pdbx_seq_one_letter_code
_entity_poly.pdbx_strand_id
1 'polypeptide(L)'
;MKTTPFTDVHIALGAKMHEFAGFNMPIEYSGIIDEHMTVVNGVGVFDVSHMGEFWVKGPNALAFIQSVTSNDASVLPLGKAQYTCFPNDKGGIVDDLLVYHYEPEKYLLVVNAGNIDKDWDWCVSHNTVGVELENSSDRTAQLAIQGPKAQEVLQRLTPVDLSSIPYYSFVTGEFAGCKNVIISNTGYTGAGGFELYFYPSDAMTIWNAIFEAGKPEGIKPIGLGARDTLRLEMGFCLYGNDLDDTTSPIEAGLGWITKFAEGKNFTNRAELERQKKEGVTRKLCAFELQDKGIPRHGYEIADAEGNVIGVVTSGTMSPVLKKGIGMGYVKPEFAKAGTDIFIKVRNKNLKAQVVKAPFRK
;
A
#
# COMPACT_ATOMS: atom_id res chain seq x y z
N MET A 1 16.27 10.32 -13.63
CA MET A 1 15.31 10.21 -12.52
C MET A 1 14.01 10.81 -13.01
N LYS A 2 12.90 10.06 -12.91
CA LYS A 2 11.56 10.54 -13.28
C LYS A 2 11.08 11.60 -12.28
N THR A 3 10.11 12.41 -12.69
CA THR A 3 9.47 13.43 -11.85
C THR A 3 7.97 13.23 -11.83
N THR A 4 7.30 13.73 -10.81
CA THR A 4 5.84 13.84 -10.77
C THR A 4 5.41 15.26 -11.17
N PRO A 5 4.13 15.50 -11.44
CA PRO A 5 3.62 16.85 -11.67
C PRO A 5 3.87 17.84 -10.52
N PHE A 6 4.21 17.33 -9.33
CA PHE A 6 4.40 18.11 -8.11
C PHE A 6 5.87 18.29 -7.71
N THR A 7 6.83 17.72 -8.45
CA THR A 7 8.24 17.73 -8.06
C THR A 7 8.78 19.16 -7.79
N ASP A 8 8.45 20.12 -8.65
CA ASP A 8 8.90 21.52 -8.47
C ASP A 8 8.27 22.17 -7.23
N VAL A 9 7.03 21.82 -6.92
CA VAL A 9 6.35 22.28 -5.70
C VAL A 9 7.02 21.72 -4.45
N HIS A 10 7.38 20.44 -4.45
CA HIS A 10 8.09 19.82 -3.33
C HIS A 10 9.42 20.50 -3.07
N ILE A 11 10.18 20.77 -4.13
CA ILE A 11 11.46 21.50 -4.03
C ILE A 11 11.25 22.93 -3.51
N ALA A 12 10.24 23.64 -4.04
CA ALA A 12 9.92 25.00 -3.59
C ALA A 12 9.45 25.06 -2.12
N LEU A 13 8.81 24.02 -1.62
CA LEU A 13 8.42 23.88 -0.21
C LEU A 13 9.58 23.44 0.70
N GLY A 14 10.78 23.24 0.15
CA GLY A 14 11.96 22.85 0.92
C GLY A 14 11.96 21.37 1.35
N ALA A 15 11.25 20.51 0.64
CA ALA A 15 11.25 19.10 0.92
C ALA A 15 12.66 18.49 0.76
N LYS A 16 12.98 17.54 1.62
CA LYS A 16 14.15 16.69 1.46
C LYS A 16 13.86 15.65 0.38
N MET A 17 14.33 15.91 -0.82
CA MET A 17 14.12 15.06 -1.97
C MET A 17 15.09 13.88 -1.99
N HIS A 18 14.61 12.71 -2.43
CA HIS A 18 15.42 11.50 -2.59
C HIS A 18 14.88 10.65 -3.74
N GLU A 19 15.76 9.84 -4.33
CA GLU A 19 15.35 8.83 -5.30
C GLU A 19 14.52 7.75 -4.59
N PHE A 20 13.34 7.48 -5.15
CA PHE A 20 12.46 6.38 -4.74
C PHE A 20 11.80 5.76 -5.97
N ALA A 21 12.07 4.48 -6.21
CA ALA A 21 11.51 3.72 -7.34
C ALA A 21 11.74 4.41 -8.71
N GLY A 22 12.89 5.04 -8.90
CA GLY A 22 13.24 5.76 -10.12
C GLY A 22 12.74 7.20 -10.18
N PHE A 23 11.96 7.66 -9.21
CA PHE A 23 11.40 9.01 -9.13
C PHE A 23 12.14 9.90 -8.11
N ASN A 24 12.16 11.22 -8.36
CA ASN A 24 12.59 12.20 -7.38
C ASN A 24 11.43 12.57 -6.46
N MET A 25 11.42 12.01 -5.24
CA MET A 25 10.29 12.09 -4.33
C MET A 25 10.63 12.79 -3.01
N PRO A 26 9.66 13.48 -2.37
CA PRO A 26 9.84 14.07 -1.06
C PRO A 26 9.83 12.99 0.03
N ILE A 27 10.91 12.90 0.81
CA ILE A 27 10.99 12.00 1.96
C ILE A 27 10.39 12.64 3.20
N GLU A 28 10.66 13.91 3.42
CA GLU A 28 10.11 14.71 4.51
C GLU A 28 10.16 16.21 4.19
N TYR A 29 9.30 16.99 4.87
CA TYR A 29 9.26 18.45 4.85
C TYR A 29 9.57 19.02 6.23
N SER A 30 8.68 18.81 7.19
CA SER A 30 8.80 19.29 8.58
C SER A 30 9.37 18.24 9.54
N GLY A 31 9.66 17.05 9.04
CA GLY A 31 10.17 15.94 9.80
C GLY A 31 9.14 14.80 9.95
N ILE A 32 9.64 13.57 9.87
CA ILE A 32 8.82 12.36 9.81
C ILE A 32 7.80 12.26 10.96
N ILE A 33 8.23 12.59 12.20
CA ILE A 33 7.35 12.49 13.38
C ILE A 33 6.24 13.54 13.32
N ASP A 34 6.56 14.78 12.98
CA ASP A 34 5.58 15.88 12.86
C ASP A 34 4.55 15.58 11.76
N GLU A 35 5.03 15.12 10.62
CA GLU A 35 4.20 14.73 9.48
C GLU A 35 3.30 13.54 9.80
N HIS A 36 3.83 12.51 10.43
CA HIS A 36 3.07 11.36 10.93
C HIS A 36 1.94 11.79 11.86
N MET A 37 2.24 12.61 12.87
CA MET A 37 1.27 13.08 13.84
C MET A 37 0.24 14.04 13.21
N THR A 38 0.62 14.78 12.18
CA THR A 38 -0.31 15.60 11.39
C THR A 38 -1.38 14.74 10.73
N VAL A 39 -1.00 13.61 10.13
CA VAL A 39 -1.96 12.68 9.52
C VAL A 39 -2.84 12.02 10.58
N VAL A 40 -2.26 11.55 11.68
CA VAL A 40 -3.03 10.86 12.73
C VAL A 40 -4.08 11.76 13.38
N ASN A 41 -3.77 13.05 13.58
CA ASN A 41 -4.62 13.97 14.34
C ASN A 41 -5.38 15.00 13.49
N GLY A 42 -5.04 15.12 12.22
CA GLY A 42 -5.56 16.18 11.36
C GLY A 42 -5.74 15.77 9.91
N VAL A 43 -4.96 16.37 9.02
CA VAL A 43 -4.98 16.07 7.59
C VAL A 43 -3.64 16.34 6.93
N GLY A 44 -3.18 15.40 6.10
CA GLY A 44 -1.96 15.51 5.32
C GLY A 44 -2.17 15.11 3.86
N VAL A 45 -1.33 15.62 2.98
CA VAL A 45 -1.37 15.35 1.53
C VAL A 45 -0.09 14.68 1.12
N PHE A 46 -0.21 13.50 0.53
CA PHE A 46 0.89 12.76 -0.08
C PHE A 46 0.79 12.86 -1.60
N ASP A 47 1.90 13.20 -2.25
CA ASP A 47 2.06 12.91 -3.67
C ASP A 47 2.37 11.42 -3.83
N VAL A 48 1.48 10.71 -4.50
CA VAL A 48 1.63 9.29 -4.84
C VAL A 48 1.52 9.06 -6.36
N SER A 49 1.78 10.12 -7.14
CA SER A 49 1.75 10.08 -8.61
C SER A 49 2.85 9.21 -9.24
N HIS A 50 3.74 8.67 -8.41
CA HIS A 50 4.74 7.68 -8.84
C HIS A 50 4.17 6.26 -8.97
N MET A 51 2.96 6.00 -8.48
CA MET A 51 2.27 4.71 -8.65
C MET A 51 1.98 4.44 -10.13
N GLY A 52 1.68 3.17 -10.45
CA GLY A 52 1.31 2.78 -11.81
C GLY A 52 -0.19 2.50 -11.93
N GLU A 53 -0.76 2.87 -13.08
CA GLU A 53 -2.17 2.68 -13.39
C GLU A 53 -2.34 1.99 -14.75
N PHE A 54 -2.98 0.81 -14.72
CA PHE A 54 -3.27 0.03 -15.93
C PHE A 54 -4.77 -0.16 -16.10
N TRP A 55 -5.29 0.18 -17.26
CA TRP A 55 -6.66 -0.15 -17.65
C TRP A 55 -6.72 -1.53 -18.29
N VAL A 56 -7.71 -2.29 -17.88
CA VAL A 56 -8.09 -3.60 -18.47
C VAL A 56 -9.50 -3.48 -19.00
N LYS A 57 -9.70 -3.67 -20.30
CA LYS A 57 -10.97 -3.39 -20.96
C LYS A 57 -11.40 -4.54 -21.88
N GLY A 58 -12.71 -4.69 -22.03
CA GLY A 58 -13.35 -5.61 -22.94
C GLY A 58 -14.08 -6.77 -22.27
N PRO A 59 -14.81 -7.58 -23.04
CA PRO A 59 -15.70 -8.61 -22.50
C PRO A 59 -14.96 -9.70 -21.68
N ASN A 60 -13.66 -9.87 -21.92
CA ASN A 60 -12.83 -10.82 -21.17
C ASN A 60 -12.07 -10.18 -19.99
N ALA A 61 -12.33 -8.91 -19.64
CA ALA A 61 -11.60 -8.22 -18.59
C ALA A 61 -11.66 -8.94 -17.24
N LEU A 62 -12.84 -9.39 -16.82
CA LEU A 62 -12.98 -10.18 -15.59
C LEU A 62 -12.18 -11.48 -15.64
N ALA A 63 -12.24 -12.21 -16.77
CA ALA A 63 -11.52 -13.47 -16.93
C ALA A 63 -10.00 -13.27 -16.84
N PHE A 64 -9.49 -12.18 -17.40
CA PHE A 64 -8.09 -11.78 -17.27
C PHE A 64 -7.72 -11.50 -15.82
N ILE A 65 -8.46 -10.61 -15.12
CA ILE A 65 -8.21 -10.27 -13.72
C ILE A 65 -8.23 -11.53 -12.85
N GLN A 66 -9.21 -12.42 -13.05
CA GLN A 66 -9.31 -13.67 -12.31
C GLN A 66 -8.12 -14.61 -12.53
N SER A 67 -7.49 -14.58 -13.72
CA SER A 67 -6.35 -15.44 -14.04
C SER A 67 -5.02 -14.97 -13.46
N VAL A 68 -4.85 -13.67 -13.25
CA VAL A 68 -3.57 -13.08 -12.80
C VAL A 68 -3.57 -12.67 -11.33
N THR A 69 -4.72 -12.58 -10.67
CA THR A 69 -4.82 -12.13 -9.28
C THR A 69 -5.27 -13.24 -8.32
N SER A 70 -4.83 -13.16 -7.07
CA SER A 70 -5.17 -14.12 -6.01
C SER A 70 -6.58 -13.95 -5.46
N ASN A 71 -7.13 -12.73 -5.45
CA ASN A 71 -8.45 -12.43 -4.89
C ASN A 71 -9.55 -12.67 -5.92
N ASP A 72 -10.79 -12.77 -5.47
CA ASP A 72 -11.94 -13.05 -6.34
C ASP A 72 -12.60 -11.74 -6.80
N ALA A 73 -12.28 -11.33 -8.03
CA ALA A 73 -12.86 -10.14 -8.63
C ALA A 73 -14.30 -10.37 -9.15
N SER A 74 -14.77 -11.62 -9.24
CA SER A 74 -16.13 -11.91 -9.71
C SER A 74 -17.21 -11.42 -8.74
N VAL A 75 -16.84 -11.27 -7.47
CA VAL A 75 -17.73 -10.76 -6.41
C VAL A 75 -17.47 -9.28 -6.10
N LEU A 76 -16.61 -8.59 -6.87
CA LEU A 76 -16.31 -7.18 -6.70
C LEU A 76 -17.38 -6.32 -7.41
N PRO A 77 -18.25 -5.60 -6.68
CA PRO A 77 -19.28 -4.77 -7.30
C PRO A 77 -18.69 -3.58 -8.06
N LEU A 78 -19.44 -3.00 -8.98
CA LEU A 78 -19.14 -1.71 -9.60
C LEU A 78 -18.92 -0.63 -8.54
N GLY A 79 -17.96 0.26 -8.75
CA GLY A 79 -17.62 1.34 -7.83
C GLY A 79 -16.87 0.88 -6.57
N LYS A 80 -16.39 -0.37 -6.54
CA LYS A 80 -15.58 -0.92 -5.45
C LYS A 80 -14.14 -1.18 -5.86
N ALA A 81 -13.24 -1.07 -4.89
CA ALA A 81 -11.86 -1.48 -4.99
C ALA A 81 -11.59 -2.75 -4.18
N GLN A 82 -10.58 -3.50 -4.59
CA GLN A 82 -10.18 -4.76 -3.94
C GLN A 82 -8.66 -4.84 -3.86
N TYR A 83 -8.13 -5.13 -2.68
CA TYR A 83 -6.72 -5.46 -2.50
C TYR A 83 -6.47 -6.91 -2.92
N THR A 84 -5.40 -7.12 -3.66
CA THR A 84 -4.99 -8.43 -4.20
C THR A 84 -3.48 -8.48 -4.43
N CYS A 85 -2.98 -9.60 -4.92
CA CYS A 85 -1.63 -9.71 -5.45
C CYS A 85 -1.60 -10.51 -6.75
N PHE A 86 -0.51 -10.34 -7.52
CA PHE A 86 -0.14 -11.20 -8.63
C PHE A 86 0.77 -12.33 -8.10
N PRO A 87 0.30 -13.57 -7.93
CA PRO A 87 1.17 -14.71 -7.63
C PRO A 87 2.03 -15.05 -8.85
N ASN A 88 3.30 -15.41 -8.61
CA ASN A 88 4.19 -15.90 -9.67
C ASN A 88 4.23 -17.44 -9.73
N ASP A 89 4.84 -17.98 -10.78
CA ASP A 89 4.95 -19.42 -11.01
C ASP A 89 5.86 -20.16 -10.00
N LYS A 90 6.65 -19.42 -9.24
CA LYS A 90 7.66 -19.95 -8.32
C LYS A 90 7.23 -19.92 -6.86
N GLY A 91 5.99 -19.52 -6.59
CA GLY A 91 5.43 -19.45 -5.24
C GLY A 91 5.59 -18.11 -4.54
N GLY A 92 6.07 -17.07 -5.23
CA GLY A 92 6.20 -15.72 -4.72
C GLY A 92 5.11 -14.77 -5.25
N ILE A 93 5.32 -13.49 -5.01
CA ILE A 93 4.43 -12.39 -5.40
C ILE A 93 5.16 -11.47 -6.37
N VAL A 94 4.59 -11.26 -7.57
CA VAL A 94 5.10 -10.28 -8.54
C VAL A 94 4.89 -8.86 -8.02
N ASP A 95 3.69 -8.55 -7.56
CA ASP A 95 3.32 -7.31 -6.88
C ASP A 95 2.02 -7.48 -6.09
N ASP A 96 1.79 -6.61 -5.13
CA ASP A 96 0.50 -6.38 -4.49
C ASP A 96 -0.13 -5.10 -5.03
N LEU A 97 -1.45 -5.11 -5.24
CA LEU A 97 -2.13 -4.06 -5.98
C LEU A 97 -3.59 -3.88 -5.56
N LEU A 98 -4.17 -2.78 -6.02
CA LEU A 98 -5.62 -2.57 -5.97
C LEU A 98 -6.23 -2.83 -7.36
N VAL A 99 -7.40 -3.48 -7.37
CA VAL A 99 -8.25 -3.64 -8.53
C VAL A 99 -9.53 -2.83 -8.31
N TYR A 100 -9.81 -1.90 -9.21
CA TYR A 100 -11.02 -1.07 -9.21
C TYR A 100 -11.98 -1.58 -10.26
N HIS A 101 -13.20 -1.93 -9.90
CA HIS A 101 -14.26 -2.26 -10.88
C HIS A 101 -14.95 -0.99 -11.33
N TYR A 102 -14.42 -0.38 -12.40
CA TYR A 102 -14.74 0.98 -12.82
C TYR A 102 -16.05 1.08 -13.60
N GLU A 103 -16.22 0.21 -14.60
CA GLU A 103 -17.43 0.05 -15.43
C GLU A 103 -17.61 -1.44 -15.74
N PRO A 104 -18.76 -1.87 -16.24
CA PRO A 104 -18.87 -3.21 -16.80
C PRO A 104 -17.73 -3.45 -17.79
N GLU A 105 -17.03 -4.57 -17.71
CA GLU A 105 -15.92 -4.92 -18.59
C GLU A 105 -14.73 -3.93 -18.56
N LYS A 106 -14.59 -3.11 -17.50
CA LYS A 106 -13.50 -2.16 -17.38
C LYS A 106 -12.99 -2.07 -15.94
N TYR A 107 -11.71 -2.35 -15.77
CA TYR A 107 -11.03 -2.34 -14.48
C TYR A 107 -9.80 -1.44 -14.53
N LEU A 108 -9.48 -0.84 -13.38
CA LEU A 108 -8.23 -0.12 -13.17
C LEU A 108 -7.38 -0.91 -12.17
N LEU A 109 -6.15 -1.19 -12.55
CA LEU A 109 -5.13 -1.76 -11.67
C LEU A 109 -4.22 -0.63 -11.19
N VAL A 110 -4.01 -0.54 -9.87
CA VAL A 110 -3.07 0.42 -9.27
C VAL A 110 -1.94 -0.36 -8.63
N VAL A 111 -0.74 -0.22 -9.17
CA VAL A 111 0.45 -1.03 -8.87
C VAL A 111 1.55 -0.20 -8.23
N ASN A 112 2.50 -0.88 -7.57
CA ASN A 112 3.64 -0.21 -6.92
C ASN A 112 4.61 0.40 -7.94
N ALA A 113 5.11 1.60 -7.64
CA ALA A 113 5.99 2.39 -8.51
C ALA A 113 7.21 1.62 -9.02
N GLY A 114 7.90 0.89 -8.12
CA GLY A 114 9.10 0.13 -8.47
C GLY A 114 8.84 -1.09 -9.35
N ASN A 115 7.57 -1.46 -9.52
CA ASN A 115 7.16 -2.65 -10.25
C ASN A 115 6.41 -2.35 -11.56
N ILE A 116 6.21 -1.08 -11.92
CA ILE A 116 5.38 -0.70 -13.09
C ILE A 116 5.77 -1.49 -14.35
N ASP A 117 7.05 -1.50 -14.70
CA ASP A 117 7.51 -2.19 -15.92
C ASP A 117 7.36 -3.71 -15.79
N LYS A 118 7.71 -4.27 -14.64
CA LYS A 118 7.57 -5.70 -14.33
C LYS A 118 6.11 -6.16 -14.37
N ASP A 119 5.22 -5.40 -13.78
CA ASP A 119 3.79 -5.69 -13.73
C ASP A 119 3.13 -5.53 -15.10
N TRP A 120 3.57 -4.54 -15.86
CA TRP A 120 3.12 -4.38 -17.24
C TRP A 120 3.51 -5.59 -18.10
N ASP A 121 4.77 -6.00 -18.05
CA ASP A 121 5.25 -7.18 -18.76
C ASP A 121 4.54 -8.46 -18.29
N TRP A 122 4.26 -8.57 -17.01
CA TRP A 122 3.46 -9.65 -16.44
C TRP A 122 2.05 -9.68 -17.04
N CYS A 123 1.35 -8.55 -17.05
CA CYS A 123 0.01 -8.44 -17.62
C CYS A 123 0.00 -8.77 -19.11
N VAL A 124 0.94 -8.23 -19.88
CA VAL A 124 1.04 -8.48 -21.33
C VAL A 124 1.31 -9.95 -21.61
N SER A 125 2.27 -10.58 -20.92
CA SER A 125 2.65 -11.98 -21.14
C SER A 125 1.55 -12.97 -20.72
N HIS A 126 0.67 -12.59 -19.78
CA HIS A 126 -0.45 -13.41 -19.30
C HIS A 126 -1.80 -13.07 -19.96
N ASN A 127 -1.81 -12.17 -20.92
CA ASN A 127 -3.02 -11.79 -21.64
C ASN A 127 -3.40 -12.86 -22.71
N THR A 128 -3.77 -14.02 -22.26
CA THR A 128 -4.15 -15.15 -23.14
C THR A 128 -5.61 -15.07 -23.64
N VAL A 129 -6.41 -14.20 -23.02
CA VAL A 129 -7.83 -14.03 -23.34
C VAL A 129 -8.11 -12.80 -24.24
N GLY A 130 -7.07 -12.05 -24.58
CA GLY A 130 -7.14 -10.98 -25.57
C GLY A 130 -7.87 -9.72 -25.09
N VAL A 131 -7.66 -9.30 -23.84
CA VAL A 131 -8.18 -8.01 -23.33
C VAL A 131 -7.38 -6.84 -23.89
N GLU A 132 -8.01 -5.67 -23.96
CA GLU A 132 -7.31 -4.42 -24.20
C GLU A 132 -6.60 -3.99 -22.90
N LEU A 133 -5.28 -3.86 -22.96
CA LEU A 133 -4.43 -3.35 -21.88
C LEU A 133 -3.92 -1.95 -22.24
N GLU A 134 -4.01 -1.01 -21.31
CA GLU A 134 -3.51 0.36 -21.49
C GLU A 134 -2.73 0.78 -20.24
N ASN A 135 -1.44 1.08 -20.41
CA ASN A 135 -0.65 1.71 -19.35
C ASN A 135 -0.87 3.22 -19.37
N SER A 136 -1.56 3.73 -18.37
CA SER A 136 -1.86 5.16 -18.21
C SER A 136 -1.03 5.85 -17.13
N SER A 137 0.00 5.18 -16.59
CA SER A 137 0.78 5.68 -15.46
C SER A 137 1.36 7.09 -15.70
N ASP A 138 1.92 7.35 -16.87
CA ASP A 138 2.48 8.67 -17.20
C ASP A 138 1.40 9.75 -17.47
N ARG A 139 0.13 9.36 -17.55
CA ARG A 139 -1.03 10.24 -17.82
C ARG A 139 -1.97 10.38 -16.64
N THR A 140 -1.58 9.82 -15.50
CA THR A 140 -2.35 9.88 -14.25
C THR A 140 -1.51 10.54 -13.18
N ALA A 141 -2.07 11.51 -12.50
CA ALA A 141 -1.56 12.06 -11.25
C ALA A 141 -2.42 11.54 -10.10
N GLN A 142 -1.79 11.29 -8.96
CA GLN A 142 -2.47 10.76 -7.80
C GLN A 142 -2.04 11.49 -6.53
N LEU A 143 -3.03 11.94 -5.75
CA LEU A 143 -2.81 12.48 -4.40
C LEU A 143 -3.58 11.63 -3.38
N ALA A 144 -2.95 11.36 -2.25
CA ALA A 144 -3.62 10.79 -1.09
C ALA A 144 -3.78 11.85 -0.01
N ILE A 145 -5.02 12.18 0.34
CA ILE A 145 -5.36 13.15 1.39
C ILE A 145 -5.91 12.36 2.56
N GLN A 146 -5.12 12.28 3.63
CA GLN A 146 -5.32 11.32 4.70
C GLN A 146 -5.40 12.01 6.06
N GLY A 147 -6.20 11.45 6.94
CA GLY A 147 -6.41 11.90 8.31
C GLY A 147 -7.88 12.14 8.64
N PRO A 148 -8.24 12.25 9.94
CA PRO A 148 -9.62 12.36 10.39
C PRO A 148 -10.34 13.61 9.87
N LYS A 149 -9.61 14.65 9.46
CA LYS A 149 -10.17 15.90 8.88
C LYS A 149 -10.19 15.91 7.35
N ALA A 150 -9.68 14.87 6.70
CA ALA A 150 -9.56 14.85 5.23
C ALA A 150 -10.92 15.00 4.55
N GLN A 151 -11.93 14.25 4.98
CA GLN A 151 -13.28 14.33 4.39
C GLN A 151 -13.88 15.74 4.49
N GLU A 152 -13.74 16.39 5.63
CA GLU A 152 -14.25 17.75 5.85
C GLU A 152 -13.60 18.77 4.90
N VAL A 153 -12.28 18.70 4.75
CA VAL A 153 -11.52 19.56 3.84
C VAL A 153 -11.95 19.33 2.39
N LEU A 154 -11.96 18.07 1.95
CA LEU A 154 -12.25 17.71 0.56
C LEU A 154 -13.70 17.98 0.17
N GLN A 155 -14.64 17.87 1.11
CA GLN A 155 -16.06 18.13 0.85
C GLN A 155 -16.32 19.57 0.38
N ARG A 156 -15.47 20.51 0.71
CA ARG A 156 -15.56 21.92 0.26
C ARG A 156 -15.23 22.09 -1.23
N LEU A 157 -14.65 21.07 -1.86
CA LEU A 157 -14.08 21.13 -3.21
C LEU A 157 -14.84 20.29 -4.24
N THR A 158 -15.89 19.58 -3.83
CA THR A 158 -16.65 18.70 -4.71
C THR A 158 -18.14 18.72 -4.39
N PRO A 159 -19.01 18.65 -5.40
CA PRO A 159 -20.44 18.45 -5.19
C PRO A 159 -20.81 17.01 -4.79
N VAL A 160 -19.85 16.07 -4.91
CA VAL A 160 -20.05 14.67 -4.51
C VAL A 160 -20.17 14.60 -3.00
N ASP A 161 -21.18 13.91 -2.48
CA ASP A 161 -21.26 13.61 -1.04
C ASP A 161 -20.24 12.55 -0.66
N LEU A 162 -19.11 12.98 -0.11
CA LEU A 162 -18.01 12.10 0.30
C LEU A 162 -18.39 11.14 1.44
N SER A 163 -19.36 11.55 2.27
CA SER A 163 -19.84 10.69 3.37
C SER A 163 -20.61 9.47 2.87
N SER A 164 -21.13 9.54 1.64
CA SER A 164 -21.84 8.44 0.99
C SER A 164 -20.93 7.40 0.33
N ILE A 165 -19.61 7.63 0.27
CA ILE A 165 -18.65 6.72 -0.33
C ILE A 165 -18.09 5.77 0.75
N PRO A 166 -18.49 4.50 0.80
CA PRO A 166 -17.99 3.54 1.78
C PRO A 166 -16.48 3.29 1.61
N TYR A 167 -15.85 2.81 2.67
CA TYR A 167 -14.45 2.38 2.60
C TYR A 167 -14.26 1.32 1.50
N TYR A 168 -13.16 1.43 0.74
CA TYR A 168 -12.89 0.64 -0.48
C TYR A 168 -13.96 0.80 -1.56
N SER A 169 -14.52 2.00 -1.68
CA SER A 169 -15.40 2.41 -2.77
C SER A 169 -14.91 3.71 -3.39
N PHE A 170 -15.33 3.96 -4.61
CA PHE A 170 -14.97 5.17 -5.34
C PHE A 170 -16.11 5.64 -6.23
N VAL A 171 -16.04 6.88 -6.63
CA VAL A 171 -16.89 7.48 -7.66
C VAL A 171 -16.01 8.32 -8.60
N THR A 172 -16.53 8.63 -9.78
CA THR A 172 -15.95 9.62 -10.68
C THR A 172 -16.82 10.87 -10.65
N GLY A 173 -16.19 12.03 -10.46
CA GLY A 173 -16.92 13.27 -10.32
C GLY A 173 -16.10 14.52 -10.62
N GLU A 174 -16.69 15.68 -10.36
CA GLU A 174 -16.00 16.95 -10.39
C GLU A 174 -15.31 17.20 -9.05
N PHE A 175 -14.06 17.67 -9.10
CA PHE A 175 -13.30 18.05 -7.93
C PHE A 175 -12.47 19.32 -8.22
N ALA A 176 -12.62 20.36 -7.40
CA ALA A 176 -11.98 21.66 -7.58
C ALA A 176 -12.17 22.25 -8.98
N GLY A 177 -13.35 22.05 -9.60
CA GLY A 177 -13.66 22.47 -10.97
C GLY A 177 -13.09 21.57 -12.08
N CYS A 178 -12.29 20.57 -11.74
CA CYS A 178 -11.75 19.58 -12.67
C CYS A 178 -12.72 18.41 -12.82
N LYS A 179 -12.90 17.91 -14.06
CA LYS A 179 -13.83 16.83 -14.38
C LYS A 179 -13.11 15.47 -14.41
N ASN A 180 -13.90 14.41 -14.29
CA ASN A 180 -13.42 13.01 -14.40
C ASN A 180 -12.37 12.64 -13.34
N VAL A 181 -12.44 13.26 -12.17
CA VAL A 181 -11.58 12.86 -11.04
C VAL A 181 -12.15 11.61 -10.39
N ILE A 182 -11.34 10.58 -10.24
CA ILE A 182 -11.70 9.42 -9.42
C ILE A 182 -11.47 9.81 -7.96
N ILE A 183 -12.52 9.72 -7.15
CA ILE A 183 -12.51 10.03 -5.72
C ILE A 183 -12.71 8.70 -4.98
N SER A 184 -11.65 8.19 -4.38
CA SER A 184 -11.62 6.86 -3.78
C SER A 184 -11.45 6.93 -2.27
N ASN A 185 -12.36 6.30 -1.53
CA ASN A 185 -12.23 6.13 -0.07
C ASN A 185 -11.28 4.97 0.24
N THR A 186 -10.02 5.18 -0.09
CA THR A 186 -8.90 4.27 0.12
C THR A 186 -7.72 5.03 0.74
N GLY A 187 -6.71 4.30 1.19
CA GLY A 187 -5.49 4.88 1.74
C GLY A 187 -4.58 3.84 2.35
N TYR A 188 -3.41 4.28 2.78
CA TYR A 188 -2.32 3.44 3.28
C TYR A 188 -1.84 3.90 4.67
N THR A 189 -2.70 4.58 5.41
CA THR A 189 -2.35 5.24 6.68
C THR A 189 -3.14 4.75 7.89
N GLY A 190 -4.30 4.11 7.65
CA GLY A 190 -5.24 3.75 8.71
C GLY A 190 -5.87 4.94 9.44
N ALA A 191 -5.68 6.17 8.92
CA ALA A 191 -6.22 7.39 9.52
C ALA A 191 -7.50 7.89 8.84
N GLY A 192 -7.98 7.17 7.81
CA GLY A 192 -9.07 7.58 6.94
C GLY A 192 -8.62 8.60 5.90
N GLY A 193 -9.52 8.94 5.00
CA GLY A 193 -9.27 9.90 3.93
C GLY A 193 -9.55 9.34 2.56
N PHE A 194 -9.05 10.02 1.54
CA PHE A 194 -9.34 9.71 0.14
C PHE A 194 -8.06 9.73 -0.69
N GLU A 195 -8.10 9.01 -1.80
CA GLU A 195 -7.14 9.09 -2.90
C GLU A 195 -7.84 9.65 -4.13
N LEU A 196 -7.20 10.59 -4.79
CA LEU A 196 -7.69 11.28 -5.98
C LEU A 196 -6.83 10.91 -7.16
N TYR A 197 -7.45 10.49 -8.27
CA TYR A 197 -6.77 10.22 -9.55
C TYR A 197 -7.30 11.19 -10.59
N PHE A 198 -6.41 11.86 -11.31
CA PHE A 198 -6.77 12.92 -12.25
C PHE A 198 -5.68 13.11 -13.32
N TYR A 199 -5.96 13.93 -14.32
CA TYR A 199 -4.99 14.23 -15.35
C TYR A 199 -3.85 15.13 -14.82
N PRO A 200 -2.60 14.91 -15.22
CA PRO A 200 -1.47 15.76 -14.81
C PRO A 200 -1.66 17.25 -15.10
N SER A 201 -2.44 17.60 -16.14
CA SER A 201 -2.82 18.99 -16.46
C SER A 201 -3.59 19.69 -15.34
N ASP A 202 -4.30 18.95 -14.51
CA ASP A 202 -5.14 19.47 -13.42
C ASP A 202 -4.38 19.52 -12.07
N ALA A 203 -3.15 19.01 -12.05
CA ALA A 203 -2.39 18.79 -10.84
C ALA A 203 -2.27 20.04 -9.96
N MET A 204 -1.84 21.15 -10.51
CA MET A 204 -1.64 22.39 -9.73
C MET A 204 -2.95 23.03 -9.30
N THR A 205 -4.00 22.92 -10.10
CA THR A 205 -5.35 23.38 -9.73
C THR A 205 -5.83 22.63 -8.50
N ILE A 206 -5.75 21.29 -8.52
CA ILE A 206 -6.21 20.43 -7.42
C ILE A 206 -5.34 20.62 -6.18
N TRP A 207 -4.01 20.63 -6.33
CA TRP A 207 -3.07 20.85 -5.24
C TRP A 207 -3.36 22.16 -4.49
N ASN A 208 -3.42 23.27 -5.24
CA ASN A 208 -3.64 24.59 -4.65
C ASN A 208 -5.01 24.68 -3.96
N ALA A 209 -6.05 24.11 -4.58
CA ALA A 209 -7.40 24.09 -3.99
C ALA A 209 -7.42 23.32 -2.66
N ILE A 210 -6.79 22.14 -2.59
CA ILE A 210 -6.71 21.32 -1.39
C ILE A 210 -6.01 22.08 -0.26
N PHE A 211 -4.85 22.68 -0.54
CA PHE A 211 -4.09 23.40 0.48
C PHE A 211 -4.81 24.68 0.94
N GLU A 212 -5.49 25.39 0.03
CA GLU A 212 -6.30 26.55 0.42
C GLU A 212 -7.47 26.14 1.30
N ALA A 213 -8.22 25.10 0.90
CA ALA A 213 -9.35 24.60 1.68
C ALA A 213 -8.95 24.04 3.04
N GLY A 214 -7.77 23.45 3.14
CA GLY A 214 -7.28 22.81 4.37
C GLY A 214 -6.52 23.72 5.32
N LYS A 215 -6.30 25.02 4.99
CA LYS A 215 -5.59 25.95 5.86
C LYS A 215 -6.15 26.02 7.29
N PRO A 216 -7.48 26.10 7.50
CA PRO A 216 -8.05 26.17 8.85
C PRO A 216 -7.74 24.92 9.69
N GLU A 217 -7.59 23.77 9.06
CA GLU A 217 -7.29 22.49 9.70
C GLU A 217 -5.79 22.23 9.87
N GLY A 218 -4.94 23.14 9.41
CA GLY A 218 -3.49 23.01 9.48
C GLY A 218 -2.94 21.92 8.57
N ILE A 219 -3.52 21.76 7.38
CA ILE A 219 -3.09 20.79 6.37
C ILE A 219 -1.61 20.93 6.04
N LYS A 220 -0.90 19.82 5.91
CA LYS A 220 0.52 19.80 5.57
C LYS A 220 0.80 18.85 4.40
N PRO A 221 1.84 19.14 3.60
CA PRO A 221 2.41 18.15 2.68
C PRO A 221 3.18 17.11 3.51
N ILE A 222 3.09 15.86 3.09
CA ILE A 222 3.62 14.70 3.82
C ILE A 222 4.53 13.88 2.91
N GLY A 223 5.73 13.57 3.40
CA GLY A 223 6.71 12.81 2.66
C GLY A 223 6.59 11.28 2.83
N LEU A 224 7.39 10.56 2.04
CA LEU A 224 7.39 9.09 2.03
C LEU A 224 7.90 8.50 3.35
N GLY A 225 8.69 9.23 4.13
CA GLY A 225 9.14 8.78 5.45
C GLY A 225 7.98 8.58 6.42
N ALA A 226 7.04 9.53 6.48
CA ALA A 226 5.84 9.38 7.29
C ALA A 226 4.87 8.36 6.70
N ARG A 227 4.79 8.22 5.35
CA ARG A 227 4.02 7.15 4.70
C ARG A 227 4.46 5.76 5.20
N ASP A 228 5.77 5.53 5.30
CA ASP A 228 6.31 4.25 5.79
C ASP A 228 6.02 4.01 7.27
N THR A 229 6.17 5.01 8.13
CA THR A 229 5.86 4.84 9.57
C THR A 229 4.36 4.63 9.81
N LEU A 230 3.49 5.32 9.06
CA LEU A 230 2.03 5.18 9.15
C LEU A 230 1.55 3.78 8.71
N ARG A 231 1.99 3.32 7.52
CA ARG A 231 1.61 1.99 7.02
C ARG A 231 2.09 0.88 7.96
N LEU A 232 3.29 1.02 8.53
CA LEU A 232 3.85 0.01 9.43
C LEU A 232 3.07 -0.06 10.74
N GLU A 233 2.62 1.06 11.31
CA GLU A 233 1.74 1.06 12.48
C GLU A 233 0.42 0.31 12.23
N MET A 234 -0.01 0.22 10.99
CA MET A 234 -1.18 -0.56 10.59
C MET A 234 -0.85 -2.02 10.25
N GLY A 235 0.43 -2.38 10.19
CA GLY A 235 0.86 -3.70 9.75
C GLY A 235 0.64 -3.94 8.25
N PHE A 236 0.57 -2.87 7.45
CA PHE A 236 0.44 -3.00 6.00
C PHE A 236 1.79 -3.36 5.37
N CYS A 237 1.78 -4.35 4.49
CA CYS A 237 2.98 -4.77 3.77
C CYS A 237 3.48 -3.69 2.81
N LEU A 238 4.79 -3.66 2.63
CA LEU A 238 5.47 -2.92 1.58
C LEU A 238 6.20 -3.90 0.68
N TYR A 239 5.88 -3.89 -0.63
CA TYR A 239 6.60 -4.70 -1.61
C TYR A 239 8.08 -4.27 -1.69
N GLY A 240 8.94 -5.25 -1.81
CA GLY A 240 10.40 -5.06 -1.70
C GLY A 240 10.95 -5.16 -0.28
N ASN A 241 10.07 -5.08 0.74
CA ASN A 241 10.42 -5.29 2.14
C ASN A 241 9.75 -6.55 2.70
N ASP A 242 8.42 -6.53 2.78
CA ASP A 242 7.61 -7.58 3.42
C ASP A 242 7.10 -8.62 2.41
N LEU A 243 7.03 -8.24 1.14
CA LEU A 243 6.62 -9.05 0.01
C LEU A 243 7.67 -8.95 -1.09
N ASP A 244 7.93 -10.05 -1.77
CA ASP A 244 8.81 -10.11 -2.95
C ASP A 244 8.52 -11.35 -3.81
N ASP A 245 9.35 -11.55 -4.84
CA ASP A 245 9.24 -12.70 -5.75
C ASP A 245 9.44 -14.06 -5.08
N THR A 246 9.89 -14.11 -3.83
CA THR A 246 10.17 -15.34 -3.06
C THR A 246 9.20 -15.60 -1.92
N THR A 247 8.32 -14.64 -1.61
CA THR A 247 7.35 -14.71 -0.51
C THR A 247 5.97 -15.05 -1.04
N SER A 248 5.34 -16.10 -0.52
CA SER A 248 3.98 -16.45 -0.92
C SER A 248 2.95 -15.60 -0.17
N PRO A 249 1.76 -15.37 -0.77
CA PRO A 249 0.69 -14.69 -0.05
C PRO A 249 0.25 -15.42 1.22
N ILE A 250 0.40 -16.73 1.30
CA ILE A 250 0.05 -17.51 2.49
C ILE A 250 1.07 -17.28 3.61
N GLU A 251 2.37 -17.30 3.29
CA GLU A 251 3.44 -16.94 4.22
C GLU A 251 3.31 -15.52 4.77
N ALA A 252 2.91 -14.59 3.88
CA ALA A 252 2.75 -13.17 4.20
C ALA A 252 1.48 -12.83 5.00
N GLY A 253 0.67 -13.84 5.36
CA GLY A 253 -0.60 -13.60 6.06
C GLY A 253 -1.71 -13.05 5.18
N LEU A 254 -1.54 -13.05 3.86
CA LEU A 254 -2.49 -12.58 2.85
C LEU A 254 -3.47 -13.67 2.39
N GLY A 255 -3.64 -14.72 3.17
CA GLY A 255 -4.60 -15.79 2.87
C GLY A 255 -6.05 -15.31 2.77
N TRP A 256 -6.38 -14.16 3.36
CA TRP A 256 -7.70 -13.55 3.29
C TRP A 256 -8.01 -12.93 1.91
N ILE A 257 -6.99 -12.58 1.11
CA ILE A 257 -7.10 -12.13 -0.28
C ILE A 257 -6.69 -13.23 -1.28
N THR A 258 -6.47 -14.47 -0.83
CA THR A 258 -6.13 -15.59 -1.70
C THR A 258 -7.32 -16.54 -1.70
N LYS A 259 -8.13 -16.46 -2.77
CA LYS A 259 -9.43 -17.13 -2.86
C LYS A 259 -9.37 -18.35 -3.76
N PHE A 260 -9.89 -19.45 -3.26
CA PHE A 260 -9.93 -20.74 -3.96
C PHE A 260 -11.37 -21.11 -4.35
N ALA A 261 -12.14 -20.11 -4.81
CA ALA A 261 -13.51 -20.33 -5.28
C ALA A 261 -13.54 -21.31 -6.46
N GLU A 262 -14.68 -21.98 -6.62
CA GLU A 262 -14.91 -22.88 -7.76
C GLU A 262 -14.81 -22.10 -9.07
N GLY A 263 -14.13 -22.65 -10.07
CA GLY A 263 -13.92 -22.04 -11.37
C GLY A 263 -12.88 -20.91 -11.42
N LYS A 264 -12.38 -20.45 -10.27
CA LYS A 264 -11.31 -19.45 -10.24
C LYS A 264 -9.95 -20.13 -10.39
N ASN A 265 -9.37 -20.01 -11.58
CA ASN A 265 -8.01 -20.47 -11.85
C ASN A 265 -7.07 -19.28 -11.99
N PHE A 266 -5.99 -19.28 -11.26
CA PHE A 266 -4.97 -18.24 -11.29
C PHE A 266 -3.58 -18.85 -11.15
N THR A 267 -2.57 -18.08 -11.50
CA THR A 267 -1.17 -18.49 -11.46
C THR A 267 -0.81 -19.10 -10.11
N ASN A 268 -0.26 -20.31 -10.13
CA ASN A 268 0.23 -21.07 -8.97
C ASN A 268 -0.84 -21.43 -7.92
N ARG A 269 -2.13 -21.43 -8.29
CA ARG A 269 -3.24 -21.75 -7.38
C ARG A 269 -3.02 -23.03 -6.58
N ALA A 270 -2.63 -24.11 -7.26
CA ALA A 270 -2.50 -25.43 -6.63
C ALA A 270 -1.50 -25.44 -5.46
N GLU A 271 -0.34 -24.82 -5.63
CA GLU A 271 0.66 -24.70 -4.57
C GLU A 271 0.17 -23.83 -3.42
N LEU A 272 -0.47 -22.69 -3.70
CA LEU A 272 -1.01 -21.81 -2.67
C LEU A 272 -2.15 -22.47 -1.87
N GLU A 273 -2.97 -23.28 -2.54
CA GLU A 273 -4.01 -24.08 -1.88
C GLU A 273 -3.41 -25.18 -0.99
N ARG A 274 -2.33 -25.82 -1.46
CA ARG A 274 -1.55 -26.77 -0.67
C ARG A 274 -0.97 -26.09 0.59
N GLN A 275 -0.31 -24.94 0.45
CA GLN A 275 0.24 -24.17 1.57
C GLN A 275 -0.83 -23.78 2.58
N LYS A 276 -2.02 -23.38 2.12
CA LYS A 276 -3.14 -23.05 3.01
C LYS A 276 -3.62 -24.28 3.80
N LYS A 277 -3.60 -25.45 3.19
CA LYS A 277 -4.06 -26.70 3.81
C LYS A 277 -3.00 -27.33 4.73
N GLU A 278 -1.76 -27.39 4.27
CA GLU A 278 -0.67 -28.12 4.95
C GLU A 278 0.19 -27.23 5.85
N GLY A 279 0.11 -25.90 5.67
CA GLY A 279 0.94 -24.91 6.34
C GLY A 279 2.14 -24.50 5.51
N VAL A 280 2.88 -23.54 6.05
CA VAL A 280 4.06 -22.92 5.46
C VAL A 280 5.27 -23.08 6.36
N THR A 281 6.48 -22.91 5.83
CA THR A 281 7.73 -23.08 6.60
C THR A 281 8.18 -21.82 7.33
N ARG A 282 7.60 -20.66 6.97
CA ARG A 282 7.81 -19.37 7.62
C ARG A 282 6.53 -18.55 7.57
N LYS A 283 6.39 -17.59 8.50
CA LYS A 283 5.22 -16.70 8.58
C LYS A 283 5.65 -15.27 8.87
N LEU A 284 5.06 -14.32 8.17
CA LEU A 284 5.17 -12.91 8.52
C LEU A 284 4.41 -12.67 9.83
N CYS A 285 5.08 -12.06 10.80
CA CYS A 285 4.48 -11.64 12.06
C CYS A 285 4.82 -10.19 12.37
N ALA A 286 3.98 -9.53 13.15
CA ALA A 286 4.22 -8.21 13.72
C ALA A 286 4.78 -8.37 15.13
N PHE A 287 5.69 -7.47 15.55
CA PHE A 287 6.29 -7.51 16.89
C PHE A 287 6.59 -6.11 17.42
N GLU A 288 6.58 -5.99 18.76
CA GLU A 288 6.99 -4.78 19.49
C GLU A 288 8.25 -5.07 20.30
N LEU A 289 9.22 -4.17 20.28
CA LEU A 289 10.36 -4.23 21.17
C LEU A 289 9.91 -3.97 22.61
N GLN A 290 10.39 -4.80 23.54
CA GLN A 290 10.29 -4.57 24.98
C GLN A 290 11.48 -3.74 25.47
N ASP A 291 12.64 -3.93 24.86
CA ASP A 291 13.86 -3.17 25.11
C ASP A 291 13.92 -1.90 24.24
N LYS A 292 14.71 -0.92 24.68
CA LYS A 292 14.94 0.29 23.87
C LYS A 292 15.77 -0.02 22.64
N GLY A 293 15.24 0.32 21.48
CA GLY A 293 15.89 0.13 20.20
C GLY A 293 14.95 0.37 19.02
N ILE A 294 15.51 0.27 17.82
CA ILE A 294 14.76 0.40 16.57
C ILE A 294 15.11 -0.80 15.71
N PRO A 295 14.14 -1.67 15.40
CA PRO A 295 14.38 -2.77 14.45
C PRO A 295 14.54 -2.20 13.05
N ARG A 296 15.38 -2.87 12.24
CA ARG A 296 15.64 -2.47 10.86
C ARG A 296 15.57 -3.69 9.94
N HIS A 297 15.26 -3.43 8.69
CA HIS A 297 15.28 -4.44 7.63
C HIS A 297 16.61 -5.21 7.65
N GLY A 298 16.54 -6.53 7.53
CA GLY A 298 17.69 -7.43 7.50
C GLY A 298 18.26 -7.83 8.86
N TYR A 299 17.75 -7.28 9.98
CA TYR A 299 18.16 -7.75 11.30
C TYR A 299 17.66 -9.17 11.55
N GLU A 300 18.52 -10.03 12.10
CA GLU A 300 18.13 -11.38 12.47
C GLU A 300 17.17 -11.40 13.65
N ILE A 301 16.22 -12.32 13.59
CA ILE A 301 15.31 -12.65 14.70
C ILE A 301 15.79 -13.98 15.30
N ALA A 302 15.92 -14.03 16.61
CA ALA A 302 16.39 -15.20 17.34
C ALA A 302 15.37 -15.66 18.39
N ASP A 303 15.50 -16.93 18.81
CA ASP A 303 14.83 -17.48 19.99
C ASP A 303 15.58 -17.10 21.29
N ALA A 304 15.10 -17.60 22.44
CA ALA A 304 15.70 -17.33 23.74
C ALA A 304 17.11 -17.89 23.91
N GLU A 305 17.44 -18.94 23.17
CA GLU A 305 18.76 -19.60 23.15
C GLU A 305 19.74 -18.91 22.19
N GLY A 306 19.27 -17.92 21.40
CA GLY A 306 20.09 -17.17 20.45
C GLY A 306 20.17 -17.79 19.07
N ASN A 307 19.41 -18.86 18.79
CA ASN A 307 19.34 -19.44 17.46
C ASN A 307 18.55 -18.54 16.53
N VAL A 308 19.02 -18.37 15.29
CA VAL A 308 18.30 -17.57 14.27
C VAL A 308 17.04 -18.32 13.84
N ILE A 309 15.90 -17.67 13.98
CA ILE A 309 14.56 -18.19 13.61
C ILE A 309 13.90 -17.40 12.49
N GLY A 310 14.48 -16.26 12.09
CA GLY A 310 13.90 -15.42 11.07
C GLY A 310 14.66 -14.14 10.80
N VAL A 311 14.01 -13.22 10.07
CA VAL A 311 14.58 -11.95 9.65
C VAL A 311 13.51 -10.83 9.67
N VAL A 312 13.94 -9.64 10.10
CA VAL A 312 13.10 -8.41 10.07
C VAL A 312 12.98 -7.91 8.64
N THR A 313 11.78 -7.67 8.19
CA THR A 313 11.48 -7.12 6.85
C THR A 313 11.21 -5.62 6.90
N SER A 314 10.50 -5.15 7.92
CA SER A 314 10.22 -3.73 8.16
C SER A 314 10.36 -3.41 9.63
N GLY A 315 10.87 -2.22 9.95
CA GLY A 315 11.00 -1.80 11.33
C GLY A 315 11.21 -0.29 11.47
N THR A 316 10.62 0.27 12.51
CA THR A 316 10.71 1.70 12.83
C THR A 316 10.51 1.97 14.33
N MET A 317 10.77 3.20 14.72
CA MET A 317 10.24 3.77 15.98
C MET A 317 8.85 4.31 15.69
N SER A 318 7.81 3.72 16.29
CA SER A 318 6.43 4.23 16.15
C SER A 318 6.32 5.61 16.77
N PRO A 319 5.91 6.64 16.01
CA PRO A 319 5.70 7.98 16.58
C PRO A 319 4.57 8.02 17.62
N VAL A 320 3.52 7.21 17.45
CA VAL A 320 2.38 7.17 18.38
C VAL A 320 2.72 6.37 19.63
N LEU A 321 3.26 5.14 19.47
CA LEU A 321 3.53 4.24 20.60
C LEU A 321 4.84 4.54 21.31
N LYS A 322 5.75 5.28 20.69
CA LYS A 322 7.10 5.58 21.19
C LYS A 322 7.90 4.31 21.51
N LYS A 323 7.69 3.28 20.72
CA LYS A 323 8.32 1.97 20.80
C LYS A 323 8.87 1.55 19.45
N GLY A 324 9.91 0.72 19.46
CA GLY A 324 10.32 -0.02 18.27
C GLY A 324 9.26 -1.04 17.87
N ILE A 325 8.79 -0.96 16.64
CA ILE A 325 7.84 -1.90 16.05
C ILE A 325 8.41 -2.47 14.74
N GLY A 326 8.00 -3.66 14.38
CA GLY A 326 8.45 -4.25 13.13
C GLY A 326 7.60 -5.42 12.67
N MET A 327 7.89 -5.84 11.45
CA MET A 327 7.41 -7.07 10.86
C MET A 327 8.61 -7.91 10.43
N GLY A 328 8.43 -9.23 10.39
CA GLY A 328 9.46 -10.14 9.95
C GLY A 328 8.94 -11.55 9.75
N TYR A 329 9.65 -12.32 8.93
CA TYR A 329 9.37 -13.73 8.76
C TYR A 329 10.07 -14.53 9.83
N VAL A 330 9.33 -15.41 10.49
CA VAL A 330 9.83 -16.35 11.49
C VAL A 330 9.32 -17.75 11.19
N LYS A 331 9.95 -18.78 11.79
CA LYS A 331 9.39 -20.13 11.77
C LYS A 331 7.98 -20.11 12.37
N PRO A 332 7.02 -20.90 11.84
CA PRO A 332 5.59 -20.80 12.20
C PRO A 332 5.31 -20.93 13.69
N GLU A 333 6.06 -21.74 14.42
CA GLU A 333 5.91 -21.95 15.87
C GLU A 333 6.18 -20.69 16.70
N PHE A 334 6.94 -19.71 16.15
CA PHE A 334 7.24 -18.43 16.81
C PHE A 334 6.29 -17.29 16.37
N ALA A 335 5.42 -17.52 15.39
CA ALA A 335 4.58 -16.44 14.81
C ALA A 335 3.32 -16.10 15.64
N LYS A 336 3.04 -16.82 16.72
CA LYS A 336 1.84 -16.62 17.54
C LYS A 336 1.98 -15.36 18.41
N ALA A 337 0.94 -14.51 18.44
CA ALA A 337 0.91 -13.37 19.34
C ALA A 337 1.12 -13.76 20.81
N GLY A 338 1.95 -13.01 21.51
CA GLY A 338 2.40 -13.29 22.87
C GLY A 338 3.73 -14.05 22.95
N THR A 339 4.26 -14.54 21.83
CA THR A 339 5.57 -15.23 21.82
C THR A 339 6.70 -14.23 21.98
N ASP A 340 7.64 -14.51 22.88
CA ASP A 340 8.86 -13.73 23.04
C ASP A 340 9.86 -14.13 21.96
N ILE A 341 10.44 -13.13 21.30
CA ILE A 341 11.49 -13.24 20.28
C ILE A 341 12.60 -12.21 20.60
N PHE A 342 13.72 -12.31 19.92
CA PHE A 342 14.86 -11.41 20.15
C PHE A 342 15.36 -10.87 18.82
N ILE A 343 15.51 -9.54 18.73
CA ILE A 343 16.05 -8.87 17.56
C ILE A 343 17.55 -8.65 17.77
N LYS A 344 18.36 -9.21 16.91
CA LYS A 344 19.82 -9.06 16.97
C LYS A 344 20.22 -7.70 16.40
N VAL A 345 20.62 -6.80 17.29
CA VAL A 345 21.08 -5.46 16.92
C VAL A 345 22.55 -5.32 17.35
N ARG A 346 23.47 -5.39 16.39
CA ARG A 346 24.91 -5.40 16.65
C ARG A 346 25.26 -6.56 17.61
N ASN A 347 25.76 -6.25 18.79
CA ASN A 347 26.16 -7.24 19.82
C ASN A 347 25.09 -7.47 20.89
N LYS A 348 23.84 -7.06 20.65
CA LYS A 348 22.74 -7.16 21.63
C LYS A 348 21.56 -7.92 21.04
N ASN A 349 20.92 -8.74 21.85
CA ASN A 349 19.64 -9.36 21.57
C ASN A 349 18.57 -8.56 22.29
N LEU A 350 17.84 -7.72 21.56
CA LEU A 350 16.76 -6.92 22.12
C LEU A 350 15.50 -7.77 22.22
N LYS A 351 14.95 -7.87 23.42
CA LYS A 351 13.71 -8.59 23.65
C LYS A 351 12.55 -7.90 22.91
N ALA A 352 11.76 -8.68 22.23
CA ALA A 352 10.54 -8.29 21.54
C ALA A 352 9.43 -9.31 21.78
N GLN A 353 8.20 -8.91 21.56
CA GLN A 353 7.06 -9.81 21.64
C GLN A 353 6.24 -9.72 20.36
N VAL A 354 5.86 -10.87 19.84
CA VAL A 354 4.95 -10.98 18.69
C VAL A 354 3.56 -10.46 19.11
N VAL A 355 2.98 -9.60 18.28
CA VAL A 355 1.67 -8.97 18.52
C VAL A 355 0.75 -9.16 17.31
N LYS A 356 -0.53 -8.85 17.48
CA LYS A 356 -1.46 -8.73 16.36
C LYS A 356 -1.42 -7.31 15.81
N ALA A 357 -1.25 -7.16 14.51
CA ALA A 357 -1.50 -5.89 13.84
C ALA A 357 -3.02 -5.60 13.81
N PRO A 358 -3.43 -4.31 13.75
CA PRO A 358 -2.59 -3.12 13.73
C PRO A 358 -1.95 -2.83 15.09
N PHE A 359 -0.79 -2.17 15.08
CA PHE A 359 -0.12 -1.71 16.32
C PHE A 359 -0.87 -0.52 16.94
N ARG A 360 -1.31 0.41 16.08
CA ARG A 360 -2.15 1.55 16.48
C ARG A 360 -3.62 1.17 16.28
N LYS A 361 -4.42 1.39 17.32
CA LYS A 361 -5.87 1.18 17.30
C LYS A 361 -6.61 2.45 16.92
#